data_f4ae1b46178eb9e21b315b4ccd9faedc
#
_entry.id   f4ae1b46178eb9e21b315b4ccd9faedc
#
_cell.length_a   1.000
_cell.length_b   1.000
_cell.length_c   1.000
_cell.angle_alpha   90.00
_cell.angle_beta   90.00
_cell.angle_gamma   90.00
#
_symmetry.space_group_name_H-M   'P 1'
#
loop_
_entity.id
_entity.type
_entity.pdbx_description
1 polymer ?
#
loop_
_entity_poly.entity_id
_entity_poly.type
_entity_poly.pdbx_seq_one_letter_code
_entity_poly.pdbx_strand_id
1 'polypeptide(L)'
;FYLLAERTLRAEQNDPAQGLSGFIRFGTVNKDVYQADWSGSVGLIYQGLFDGRDDDTAGIAVTTSHASGKYRQLNASDSSETVVEITYRAQLQPWLSVQPLVQRIFNPNMDAILRDAWVAGMRLEVAF
;
A
#
# COMPACT_ATOMS: atom_id res chain seq x y z
N PHE A 1 5.85 -8.37 16.32
CA PHE A 1 6.99 -8.48 15.38
C PHE A 1 6.71 -7.67 14.12
N TYR A 2 7.71 -6.99 13.62
CA TYR A 2 7.63 -6.19 12.38
C TYR A 2 8.90 -6.36 11.57
N LEU A 3 8.74 -6.56 10.26
CA LEU A 3 9.81 -6.63 9.26
C LEU A 3 9.49 -5.66 8.12
N LEU A 4 10.47 -4.88 7.71
CA LEU A 4 10.45 -4.06 6.49
C LEU A 4 11.73 -4.31 5.72
N ALA A 5 11.61 -4.59 4.44
CA ALA A 5 12.72 -4.64 3.50
C ALA A 5 12.36 -3.82 2.26
N GLU A 6 13.30 -3.04 1.78
CA GLU A 6 13.18 -2.22 0.58
C GLU A 6 14.47 -2.34 -0.23
N ARG A 7 14.35 -2.42 -1.55
CA ARG A 7 15.49 -2.53 -2.44
C ARG A 7 15.22 -1.86 -3.79
N THR A 8 16.21 -1.12 -4.29
CA THR A 8 16.23 -0.71 -5.70
C THR A 8 16.43 -1.94 -6.57
N LEU A 9 15.49 -2.18 -7.48
CA LEU A 9 15.51 -3.31 -8.41
C LEU A 9 16.20 -2.93 -9.71
N ARG A 10 15.99 -1.67 -10.16
CA ARG A 10 16.59 -1.14 -11.38
C ARG A 10 16.72 0.38 -11.24
N ALA A 11 17.93 0.87 -11.23
CA ALA A 11 18.24 2.29 -11.39
C ALA A 11 18.32 2.65 -12.87
N GLU A 12 17.95 3.87 -13.23
CA GLU A 12 18.15 4.37 -14.60
C GLU A 12 19.64 4.69 -14.84
N GLN A 13 20.06 4.49 -16.10
CA GLN A 13 21.49 4.68 -16.46
C GLN A 13 21.89 6.17 -16.41
N ASN A 14 20.96 7.05 -16.71
CA ASN A 14 21.18 8.49 -16.79
C ASN A 14 20.96 9.23 -15.48
N ASP A 15 20.18 8.66 -14.58
CA ASP A 15 19.91 9.21 -13.24
C ASP A 15 19.70 8.08 -12.22
N PRO A 16 20.68 7.79 -11.36
CA PRO A 16 20.56 6.75 -10.35
C PRO A 16 19.49 6.98 -9.28
N ALA A 17 18.96 8.22 -9.17
CA ALA A 17 17.86 8.53 -8.27
C ALA A 17 16.50 8.08 -8.84
N GLN A 18 16.43 7.86 -10.15
CA GLN A 18 15.23 7.36 -10.85
C GLN A 18 15.28 5.84 -11.00
N GLY A 19 14.11 5.24 -11.14
CA GLY A 19 14.01 3.83 -11.42
C GLY A 19 13.00 3.09 -10.54
N LEU A 20 13.09 1.78 -10.61
CA LEU A 20 12.17 0.85 -9.95
C LEU A 20 12.74 0.37 -8.62
N SER A 21 11.96 0.51 -7.56
CA SER A 21 12.20 -0.07 -6.25
C SER A 21 11.06 -0.99 -5.85
N GLY A 22 11.37 -1.99 -5.04
CA GLY A 22 10.39 -2.89 -4.45
C GLY A 22 10.49 -2.88 -2.94
N PHE A 23 9.36 -3.09 -2.26
CA PHE A 23 9.33 -3.25 -0.82
C PHE A 23 8.50 -4.46 -0.40
N ILE A 24 8.81 -4.96 0.76
CA ILE A 24 8.04 -5.98 1.47
C ILE A 24 7.90 -5.57 2.93
N ARG A 25 6.70 -5.70 3.47
CA ARG A 25 6.41 -5.49 4.89
C ARG A 25 5.68 -6.68 5.44
N PHE A 26 5.97 -7.02 6.67
CA PHE A 26 5.27 -8.07 7.39
C PHE A 26 5.18 -7.70 8.86
N GLY A 27 4.03 -7.92 9.47
CA GLY A 27 3.82 -7.66 10.89
C GLY A 27 2.89 -8.68 11.51
N THR A 28 3.14 -8.97 12.78
CA THR A 28 2.26 -9.79 13.60
C THR A 28 1.90 -9.04 14.88
N VAL A 29 0.67 -9.25 15.33
CA VAL A 29 0.15 -8.68 16.57
C VAL A 29 -0.47 -9.76 17.45
N ASN A 30 -0.83 -9.41 18.68
CA ASN A 30 -1.45 -10.37 19.59
C ASN A 30 -2.86 -10.74 19.12
N LYS A 31 -3.02 -11.97 18.67
CA LYS A 31 -4.28 -12.55 18.18
C LYS A 31 -5.44 -12.57 19.20
N ASP A 32 -5.14 -12.41 20.48
CA ASP A 32 -6.15 -12.41 21.55
C ASP A 32 -6.78 -11.03 21.77
N VAL A 33 -6.15 -9.99 21.24
CA VAL A 33 -6.55 -8.59 21.43
C VAL A 33 -7.04 -7.94 20.13
N TYR A 34 -6.45 -8.32 18.99
CA TYR A 34 -6.70 -7.67 17.70
C TYR A 34 -7.51 -8.56 16.76
N GLN A 35 -8.27 -7.93 15.87
CA GLN A 35 -9.06 -8.60 14.82
C GLN A 35 -8.16 -9.37 13.84
N ALA A 36 -7.01 -8.81 13.49
CA ALA A 36 -6.00 -9.46 12.67
C ALA A 36 -4.88 -10.03 13.54
N ASP A 37 -4.26 -11.13 13.13
CA ASP A 37 -3.09 -11.72 13.77
C ASP A 37 -1.80 -11.43 13.01
N TRP A 38 -1.88 -11.27 11.70
CA TRP A 38 -0.76 -10.80 10.87
C TRP A 38 -1.24 -9.95 9.69
N SER A 39 -0.32 -9.12 9.18
CA SER A 39 -0.51 -8.37 7.94
C SER A 39 0.79 -8.37 7.15
N GLY A 40 0.66 -8.49 5.84
CA GLY A 40 1.77 -8.43 4.89
C GLY A 40 1.47 -7.49 3.73
N SER A 41 2.49 -6.79 3.26
CA SER A 41 2.41 -5.93 2.07
C SER A 41 3.60 -6.17 1.17
N VAL A 42 3.36 -6.10 -0.12
CA VAL A 42 4.39 -6.05 -1.16
C VAL A 42 4.02 -4.98 -2.16
N GLY A 43 5.01 -4.26 -2.66
CA GLY A 43 4.74 -3.24 -3.66
C GLY A 43 5.96 -2.88 -4.48
N LEU A 44 5.68 -2.14 -5.55
CA LEU A 44 6.64 -1.57 -6.47
C LEU A 44 6.44 -0.06 -6.52
N ILE A 45 7.54 0.67 -6.59
CA ILE A 45 7.58 2.12 -6.67
C ILE A 45 8.51 2.48 -7.82
N TYR A 46 8.07 3.34 -8.72
CA TYR A 46 8.87 3.89 -9.80
C TYR A 46 8.96 5.41 -9.64
N GLN A 47 10.18 5.91 -9.55
CA GLN A 47 10.45 7.35 -9.58
C GLN A 47 10.88 7.77 -10.98
N GLY A 48 10.30 8.87 -11.48
CA GLY A 48 10.61 9.36 -12.83
C GLY A 48 9.99 8.52 -13.95
N LEU A 49 8.79 7.96 -13.76
CA LEU A 49 8.14 7.08 -14.75
C LEU A 49 7.87 7.77 -16.09
N PHE A 50 7.64 9.09 -16.10
CA PHE A 50 7.35 9.86 -17.30
C PHE A 50 8.46 10.89 -17.56
N ASP A 51 8.86 11.05 -18.82
CA ASP A 51 9.86 12.02 -19.24
C ASP A 51 9.50 13.44 -18.78
N GLY A 52 10.47 14.13 -18.16
CA GLY A 52 10.28 15.47 -17.61
C GLY A 52 9.50 15.54 -16.28
N ARG A 53 9.27 14.36 -15.65
CA ARG A 53 8.58 14.22 -14.36
C ARG A 53 9.45 13.41 -13.37
N ASP A 54 10.68 13.80 -13.24
CA ASP A 54 11.74 13.06 -12.56
C ASP A 54 11.49 12.92 -11.04
N ASP A 55 10.78 13.91 -10.46
CA ASP A 55 10.41 13.93 -9.04
C ASP A 55 9.08 13.22 -8.75
N ASP A 56 8.37 12.78 -9.78
CA ASP A 56 7.11 12.09 -9.60
C ASP A 56 7.33 10.62 -9.25
N THR A 57 6.38 10.06 -8.49
CA THR A 57 6.45 8.68 -8.04
C THR A 57 5.16 7.94 -8.34
N ALA A 58 5.24 6.85 -9.09
CA ALA A 58 4.15 5.91 -9.30
C ALA A 58 4.33 4.69 -8.39
N GLY A 59 3.23 4.17 -7.84
CA GLY A 59 3.29 3.00 -6.97
C GLY A 59 2.11 2.05 -7.17
N ILE A 60 2.39 0.77 -6.97
CA ILE A 60 1.38 -0.28 -6.83
C ILE A 60 1.73 -1.14 -5.63
N ALA A 61 0.73 -1.46 -4.82
CA ALA A 61 0.92 -2.29 -3.63
C ALA A 61 -0.25 -3.24 -3.43
N VAL A 62 0.05 -4.40 -2.84
CA VAL A 62 -0.94 -5.34 -2.34
C VAL A 62 -0.67 -5.53 -0.86
N THR A 63 -1.71 -5.35 -0.06
CA THR A 63 -1.67 -5.58 1.39
C THR A 63 -2.75 -6.59 1.76
N THR A 64 -2.38 -7.60 2.54
CA THR A 64 -3.30 -8.58 3.07
C THR A 64 -3.20 -8.61 4.59
N SER A 65 -4.35 -8.56 5.26
CA SER A 65 -4.49 -8.74 6.71
C SER A 65 -5.30 -10.00 6.97
N HIS A 66 -4.81 -10.87 7.85
CA HIS A 66 -5.45 -12.13 8.18
C HIS A 66 -6.21 -12.03 9.50
N ALA A 67 -7.46 -12.50 9.49
CA ALA A 67 -8.33 -12.49 10.66
C ALA A 67 -7.85 -13.48 11.72
N SER A 68 -7.72 -13.01 12.96
CA SER A 68 -7.36 -13.89 14.08
C SER A 68 -8.39 -15.01 14.26
N GLY A 69 -7.94 -16.19 14.70
CA GLY A 69 -8.81 -17.32 14.96
C GLY A 69 -9.93 -17.01 15.96
N LYS A 70 -9.63 -16.18 16.97
CA LYS A 70 -10.61 -15.75 17.96
C LYS A 70 -11.68 -14.84 17.37
N TYR A 71 -11.28 -13.90 16.50
CA TYR A 71 -12.22 -13.02 15.81
C TYR A 71 -13.17 -13.82 14.91
N ARG A 72 -12.66 -14.79 14.14
CA ARG A 72 -13.46 -15.66 13.27
C ARG A 72 -14.44 -16.57 14.05
N GLN A 73 -14.07 -16.98 15.26
CA GLN A 73 -14.97 -17.76 16.12
C GLN A 73 -16.14 -16.96 16.67
N LEU A 74 -15.95 -15.67 16.88
CA LEU A 74 -16.95 -14.76 17.46
C LEU A 74 -17.81 -14.07 16.40
N ASN A 75 -17.37 -14.03 15.15
CA ASN A 75 -18.01 -13.31 14.05
C ASN A 75 -18.06 -14.19 12.81
N ALA A 76 -19.11 -14.01 11.98
CA ALA A 76 -19.15 -14.56 10.64
C ALA A 76 -18.21 -13.77 9.74
N SER A 77 -16.92 -14.09 9.78
CA SER A 77 -15.89 -13.33 9.08
C SER A 77 -15.16 -14.16 8.03
N ASP A 78 -14.72 -13.50 6.97
CA ASP A 78 -13.76 -14.04 6.02
C ASP A 78 -12.38 -14.20 6.68
N SER A 79 -11.53 -15.00 6.08
CA SER A 79 -10.20 -15.29 6.62
C SER A 79 -9.23 -14.13 6.49
N SER A 80 -9.47 -13.22 5.54
CA SER A 80 -8.56 -12.10 5.24
C SER A 80 -9.27 -10.97 4.52
N GLU A 81 -8.73 -9.77 4.70
CA GLU A 81 -8.97 -8.60 3.85
C GLU A 81 -7.75 -8.39 2.96
N THR A 82 -7.95 -8.11 1.68
CA THR A 82 -6.87 -7.77 0.76
C THR A 82 -7.15 -6.45 0.07
N VAL A 83 -6.18 -5.55 0.07
CA VAL A 83 -6.22 -4.24 -0.58
C VAL A 83 -5.19 -4.20 -1.70
N VAL A 84 -5.63 -3.87 -2.90
CA VAL A 84 -4.76 -3.51 -4.02
C VAL A 84 -4.85 -2.01 -4.20
N GLU A 85 -3.71 -1.32 -4.15
CA GLU A 85 -3.61 0.13 -4.27
C GLU A 85 -2.74 0.52 -5.45
N ILE A 86 -3.20 1.52 -6.20
CA ILE A 86 -2.41 2.21 -7.22
C ILE A 86 -2.39 3.69 -6.83
N THR A 87 -1.21 4.30 -6.87
CA THR A 87 -0.99 5.69 -6.48
C THR A 87 -0.03 6.37 -7.44
N TYR A 88 -0.21 7.68 -7.62
CA TYR A 88 0.71 8.52 -8.37
C TYR A 88 0.92 9.83 -7.60
N ARG A 89 2.13 10.10 -7.16
CA ARG A 89 2.50 11.34 -6.50
C ARG A 89 3.13 12.28 -7.52
N ALA A 90 2.41 13.35 -7.85
CA ALA A 90 2.89 14.41 -8.71
C ALA A 90 3.53 15.52 -7.89
N GLN A 91 4.81 15.80 -8.12
CA GLN A 91 5.50 16.96 -7.56
C GLN A 91 5.23 18.16 -8.46
N LEU A 92 4.30 19.04 -8.05
CA LEU A 92 3.88 20.20 -8.85
C LEU A 92 4.82 21.39 -8.66
N GLN A 93 5.33 21.56 -7.44
CA GLN A 93 6.30 22.58 -7.04
C GLN A 93 7.20 21.99 -5.96
N PRO A 94 8.37 22.55 -5.67
CA PRO A 94 9.23 22.07 -4.59
C PRO A 94 8.53 21.96 -3.23
N TRP A 95 7.50 22.77 -3.03
CA TRP A 95 6.71 22.85 -1.80
C TRP A 95 5.30 22.23 -1.91
N LEU A 96 4.90 21.73 -3.09
CA LEU A 96 3.54 21.24 -3.34
C LEU A 96 3.55 19.90 -4.08
N SER A 97 2.95 18.88 -3.50
CA SER A 97 2.65 17.63 -4.19
C SER A 97 1.19 17.23 -4.05
N VAL A 98 0.69 16.52 -5.07
CA VAL A 98 -0.67 15.95 -5.13
C VAL A 98 -0.54 14.46 -5.41
N GLN A 99 -1.25 13.65 -4.66
CA GLN A 99 -1.18 12.20 -4.76
C GLN A 99 -2.59 11.59 -4.86
N PRO A 100 -3.15 11.44 -6.07
CA PRO A 100 -4.32 10.59 -6.28
C PRO A 100 -3.99 9.14 -5.99
N LEU A 101 -4.98 8.42 -5.48
CA LEU A 101 -4.90 6.99 -5.24
C LEU A 101 -6.23 6.31 -5.56
N VAL A 102 -6.15 5.04 -5.97
CA VAL A 102 -7.30 4.17 -6.16
C VAL A 102 -7.01 2.84 -5.47
N GLN A 103 -7.97 2.35 -4.71
CA GLN A 103 -7.89 1.07 -4.02
C GLN A 103 -9.05 0.16 -4.43
N ARG A 104 -8.75 -1.12 -4.57
CA ARG A 104 -9.72 -2.20 -4.57
C ARG A 104 -9.57 -3.00 -3.28
N ILE A 105 -10.63 -3.06 -2.50
CA ILE A 105 -10.66 -3.78 -1.23
C ILE A 105 -11.51 -5.03 -1.41
N PHE A 106 -10.90 -6.19 -1.17
CA PHE A 106 -11.55 -7.49 -1.16
C PHE A 106 -11.83 -7.90 0.28
N ASN A 107 -13.05 -8.37 0.54
CA ASN A 107 -13.55 -8.72 1.87
C ASN A 107 -13.32 -7.60 2.91
N PRO A 108 -13.88 -6.39 2.70
CA PRO A 108 -13.66 -5.25 3.56
C PRO A 108 -13.94 -5.57 5.03
N ASN A 109 -13.04 -5.19 5.91
CA ASN A 109 -13.10 -5.46 7.35
C ASN A 109 -13.23 -6.96 7.71
N MET A 110 -12.84 -7.87 6.79
CA MET A 110 -13.01 -9.32 6.93
C MET A 110 -14.46 -9.73 7.21
N ASP A 111 -15.44 -8.93 6.80
CA ASP A 111 -16.86 -9.16 7.02
C ASP A 111 -17.46 -9.89 5.79
N ALA A 112 -17.93 -11.11 6.00
CA ALA A 112 -18.51 -11.94 4.95
C ALA A 112 -19.79 -11.35 4.31
N ILE A 113 -20.42 -10.35 4.94
CA ILE A 113 -21.64 -9.69 4.44
C ILE A 113 -21.28 -8.53 3.50
N LEU A 114 -20.10 -7.91 3.70
CA LEU A 114 -19.67 -6.75 2.92
C LEU A 114 -19.14 -7.18 1.55
N ARG A 115 -19.56 -6.43 0.53
CA ARG A 115 -19.06 -6.61 -0.83
C ARG A 115 -17.73 -5.90 -0.99
N ASP A 116 -16.93 -6.39 -1.93
CA ASP A 116 -15.73 -5.68 -2.39
C ASP A 116 -16.01 -4.22 -2.71
N ALA A 117 -15.09 -3.35 -2.32
CA ALA A 117 -15.24 -1.91 -2.46
C ALA A 117 -14.15 -1.31 -3.35
N TRP A 118 -14.54 -0.25 -4.08
CA TRP A 118 -13.61 0.68 -4.71
C TRP A 118 -13.52 1.95 -3.88
N VAL A 119 -12.31 2.42 -3.64
CA VAL A 119 -12.03 3.67 -2.94
C VAL A 119 -11.13 4.52 -3.83
N ALA A 120 -11.52 5.77 -4.02
CA ALA A 120 -10.67 6.78 -4.66
C ALA A 120 -10.39 7.88 -3.65
N GLY A 121 -9.16 8.34 -3.60
CA GLY A 121 -8.73 9.38 -2.68
C GLY A 121 -7.69 10.31 -3.30
N MET A 122 -7.43 11.40 -2.60
CA MET A 122 -6.40 12.36 -2.97
C MET A 122 -5.73 12.88 -1.70
N ARG A 123 -4.40 12.90 -1.71
CA ARG A 123 -3.59 13.58 -0.71
C ARG A 123 -3.00 14.84 -1.31
N LEU A 124 -3.07 15.93 -0.57
CA LEU A 124 -2.36 17.18 -0.85
C LEU A 124 -1.29 17.36 0.23
N GLU A 125 -0.08 17.64 -0.16
CA GLU A 125 1.04 17.91 0.74
C GLU A 125 1.63 19.28 0.41
N VAL A 126 1.72 20.14 1.41
CA VAL A 126 2.29 21.49 1.32
C VAL A 126 3.41 21.58 2.36
N ALA A 127 4.65 21.86 1.90
CA ALA A 127 5.81 22.07 2.74
C ALA A 127 6.19 23.55 2.74
N PHE A 128 6.32 24.18 3.92
CA PHE A 128 6.67 25.60 4.09
C PHE A 128 7.73 25.79 5.18
#